data_fc805994cc07c1c23512ef6ec13c131b
#
_entry.id   fc805994cc07c1c23512ef6ec13c131b
#
_cell.length_a   1.000
_cell.length_b   1.000
_cell.length_c   1.000
_cell.angle_alpha   90.00
_cell.angle_beta   90.00
_cell.angle_gamma   90.00
#
_symmetry.space_group_name_H-M   'P 1'
#
loop_
_entity.id
_entity.type
_entity.pdbx_description
1 polymer ?
#
loop_
_entity_poly.entity_id
_entity_poly.type
_entity_poly.pdbx_seq_one_letter_code
_entity_poly.pdbx_strand_id
1 'polypeptide(L)'
;MSEIVLGVPFDIHGGGNDLKFPHHDNEIAQTCAYHSNESAESFAKYWFHNGFLNLDNEKMSKSLGNVVYIDDLKKNFKGNEIRLALLSTHYRQPIPWSLELLEQSKNIYQKLNREFKKYNFKELKFYKDSKVGKALLDDLNTPLAIREMQRLVSSNDSDLEENISTFKYVFEGSDQDLSIDKKLSNEIEKLIEERNNARNNNDYEKADKIRDKLSEMNVKINDVNGKTEWEIL
;
A
#
# COMPACT_ATOMS: atom_id res chain seq x y z
N MET A 1 3.86 25.08 3.97
CA MET A 1 4.25 23.96 4.86
C MET A 1 5.28 23.02 4.23
N SER A 2 5.10 22.59 2.98
CA SER A 2 6.05 21.72 2.26
C SER A 2 7.47 22.28 2.25
N GLU A 3 7.62 23.55 1.94
CA GLU A 3 8.91 24.26 1.92
C GLU A 3 9.64 24.23 3.28
N ILE A 4 8.92 24.42 4.39
CA ILE A 4 9.52 24.44 5.74
C ILE A 4 10.09 23.08 6.12
N VAL A 5 9.45 22.00 5.65
CA VAL A 5 9.82 20.62 6.04
C VAL A 5 10.80 20.00 5.05
N LEU A 6 10.59 20.24 3.75
CA LEU A 6 11.33 19.56 2.66
C LEU A 6 12.37 20.48 1.99
N GLY A 7 12.27 21.81 2.16
CA GLY A 7 12.96 22.76 1.34
C GLY A 7 12.35 22.85 -0.06
N VAL A 8 12.86 23.76 -0.91
CA VAL A 8 12.51 23.88 -2.33
C VAL A 8 13.77 23.99 -3.17
N PRO A 9 13.81 23.43 -4.38
CA PRO A 9 12.84 22.48 -4.92
C PRO A 9 12.97 21.09 -4.26
N PHE A 10 11.85 20.50 -3.91
CA PHE A 10 11.85 19.09 -3.47
C PHE A 10 11.71 18.13 -4.66
N ASP A 11 11.89 16.82 -4.43
CA ASP A 11 12.05 15.89 -5.55
C ASP A 11 10.72 15.61 -6.26
N ILE A 12 9.67 15.22 -5.52
CA ILE A 12 8.40 14.78 -6.11
C ILE A 12 7.23 15.46 -5.43
N HIS A 13 6.32 16.04 -6.23
CA HIS A 13 5.00 16.50 -5.79
C HIS A 13 3.91 15.71 -6.52
N GLY A 14 2.94 15.19 -5.77
CA GLY A 14 1.92 14.32 -6.33
C GLY A 14 0.52 14.61 -5.86
N GLY A 15 -0.46 14.17 -6.66
CA GLY A 15 -1.88 14.27 -6.32
C GLY A 15 -2.78 13.65 -7.37
N GLY A 16 -4.09 13.82 -7.22
CA GLY A 16 -5.06 13.44 -8.23
C GLY A 16 -5.03 14.37 -9.45
N ASN A 17 -5.51 13.90 -10.58
CA ASN A 17 -5.60 14.71 -11.80
C ASN A 17 -6.43 15.99 -11.64
N ASP A 18 -7.37 16.02 -10.69
CA ASP A 18 -8.19 17.20 -10.36
C ASP A 18 -7.40 18.30 -9.63
N LEU A 19 -6.27 17.95 -9.03
CA LEU A 19 -5.44 18.93 -8.33
C LEU A 19 -4.50 19.69 -9.26
N LYS A 20 -4.32 19.27 -10.53
CA LYS A 20 -3.49 19.99 -11.50
C LYS A 20 -3.88 21.46 -11.58
N PHE A 21 -5.19 21.70 -11.72
CA PHE A 21 -5.76 23.03 -11.77
C PHE A 21 -7.03 23.09 -10.89
N PRO A 22 -7.21 24.15 -10.07
CA PRO A 22 -6.27 25.27 -9.88
C PRO A 22 -5.23 25.05 -8.75
N HIS A 23 -5.26 23.90 -8.03
CA HIS A 23 -4.52 23.72 -6.77
C HIS A 23 -2.99 23.77 -6.98
N HIS A 24 -2.43 22.86 -7.77
CA HIS A 24 -0.99 22.82 -8.02
C HIS A 24 -0.46 24.03 -8.78
N ASP A 25 -1.25 24.58 -9.71
CA ASP A 25 -0.89 25.82 -10.38
C ASP A 25 -0.77 26.98 -9.40
N ASN A 26 -1.67 27.06 -8.41
CA ASN A 26 -1.59 28.07 -7.37
C ASN A 26 -0.39 27.84 -6.43
N GLU A 27 -0.05 26.62 -6.10
CA GLU A 27 1.14 26.31 -5.29
C GLU A 27 2.43 26.76 -6.01
N ILE A 28 2.54 26.47 -7.31
CA ILE A 28 3.65 26.94 -8.14
C ILE A 28 3.69 28.47 -8.16
N ALA A 29 2.57 29.12 -8.44
CA ALA A 29 2.49 30.58 -8.51
C ALA A 29 2.88 31.24 -7.17
N GLN A 30 2.46 30.69 -6.05
CA GLN A 30 2.84 31.19 -4.72
C GLN A 30 4.34 31.05 -4.47
N THR A 31 4.93 29.91 -4.82
CA THR A 31 6.37 29.66 -4.64
C THR A 31 7.19 30.55 -5.56
N CYS A 32 6.79 30.68 -6.82
CA CYS A 32 7.45 31.58 -7.78
C CYS A 32 7.41 33.03 -7.31
N ALA A 33 6.26 33.50 -6.82
CA ALA A 33 6.12 34.86 -6.30
C ALA A 33 6.99 35.10 -5.05
N TYR A 34 7.04 34.13 -4.15
CA TYR A 34 7.81 34.24 -2.90
C TYR A 34 9.32 34.26 -3.16
N HIS A 35 9.81 33.43 -4.05
CA HIS A 35 11.24 33.30 -4.37
C HIS A 35 11.70 34.17 -5.55
N SER A 36 10.79 34.96 -6.13
CA SER A 36 11.09 35.76 -7.34
C SER A 36 11.67 34.91 -8.48
N ASN A 37 11.12 33.71 -8.66
CA ASN A 37 11.52 32.75 -9.69
C ASN A 37 10.30 32.42 -10.56
N GLU A 38 10.49 32.36 -11.89
CA GLU A 38 9.41 32.13 -12.85
C GLU A 38 9.27 30.66 -13.29
N SER A 39 10.08 29.74 -12.75
CA SER A 39 10.08 28.33 -13.14
C SER A 39 9.25 27.45 -12.19
N ALA A 40 8.39 26.60 -12.74
CA ALA A 40 7.66 25.58 -11.98
C ALA A 40 8.62 24.58 -11.28
N GLU A 41 9.82 24.40 -11.80
CA GLU A 41 10.87 23.58 -11.21
C GLU A 41 11.41 24.15 -9.89
N SER A 42 11.12 25.41 -9.58
CA SER A 42 11.46 26.04 -8.30
C SER A 42 10.67 25.45 -7.13
N PHE A 43 9.54 24.78 -7.39
CA PHE A 43 8.71 24.15 -6.37
C PHE A 43 8.99 22.65 -6.24
N ALA A 44 8.88 21.88 -7.34
CA ALA A 44 9.17 20.45 -7.38
C ALA A 44 9.80 20.04 -8.71
N LYS A 45 10.76 19.10 -8.66
CA LYS A 45 11.47 18.60 -9.85
C LYS A 45 10.57 17.70 -10.71
N TYR A 46 9.77 16.87 -10.06
CA TYR A 46 8.88 15.91 -10.73
C TYR A 46 7.45 16.02 -10.20
N TRP A 47 6.50 15.91 -11.13
CA TRP A 47 5.07 15.94 -10.85
C TRP A 47 4.43 14.60 -11.15
N PHE A 48 3.70 14.06 -10.18
CA PHE A 48 3.05 12.78 -10.28
C PHE A 48 1.54 12.93 -10.08
N HIS A 49 0.75 12.61 -11.12
CA HIS A 49 -0.71 12.71 -11.06
C HIS A 49 -1.36 11.37 -11.37
N ASN A 50 -2.21 10.91 -10.47
CA ASN A 50 -2.97 9.68 -10.63
C ASN A 50 -4.42 9.94 -11.08
N GLY A 51 -4.98 8.96 -11.77
CA GLY A 51 -6.38 8.90 -12.11
C GLY A 51 -7.28 8.72 -10.88
N PHE A 52 -8.58 8.73 -11.09
CA PHE A 52 -9.59 8.60 -10.03
C PHE A 52 -10.01 7.15 -9.82
N LEU A 53 -10.61 6.88 -8.66
CA LEU A 53 -11.45 5.72 -8.46
C LEU A 53 -12.87 6.05 -8.92
N ASN A 54 -13.37 5.35 -9.93
CA ASN A 54 -14.73 5.47 -10.42
C ASN A 54 -15.55 4.27 -9.92
N LEU A 55 -16.64 4.55 -9.23
CA LEU A 55 -17.63 3.56 -8.83
C LEU A 55 -18.87 3.75 -9.71
N ASP A 56 -19.32 2.71 -10.40
CA ASP A 56 -20.49 2.76 -11.28
C ASP A 56 -20.44 3.93 -12.30
N ASN A 57 -19.25 4.19 -12.88
CA ASN A 57 -18.96 5.30 -13.77
C ASN A 57 -19.00 6.71 -13.13
N GLU A 58 -19.18 6.81 -11.83
CA GLU A 58 -19.08 8.07 -11.09
C GLU A 58 -17.80 8.14 -10.25
N LYS A 59 -17.25 9.34 -10.12
CA LYS A 59 -16.07 9.55 -9.27
C LYS A 59 -16.44 9.25 -7.82
N MET A 60 -15.66 8.40 -7.16
CA MET A 60 -15.80 8.16 -5.72
C MET A 60 -15.54 9.46 -4.94
N SER A 61 -16.50 9.89 -4.13
CA SER A 61 -16.36 11.10 -3.31
C SER A 61 -17.19 11.03 -2.03
N LYS A 62 -16.72 11.74 -0.99
CA LYS A 62 -17.46 11.85 0.27
C LYS A 62 -18.82 12.54 0.10
N SER A 63 -18.91 13.50 -0.82
CA SER A 63 -20.16 14.24 -1.09
C SER A 63 -21.25 13.38 -1.71
N LEU A 64 -20.88 12.34 -2.46
CA LEU A 64 -21.81 11.37 -3.05
C LEU A 64 -22.12 10.20 -2.10
N GLY A 65 -21.41 10.07 -0.98
CA GLY A 65 -21.61 8.99 -0.03
C GLY A 65 -21.22 7.60 -0.56
N ASN A 66 -20.51 7.53 -1.68
CA ASN A 66 -20.11 6.28 -2.35
C ASN A 66 -18.68 5.85 -2.01
N VAL A 67 -18.17 6.22 -0.83
CA VAL A 67 -16.80 5.88 -0.41
C VAL A 67 -16.73 4.44 0.05
N VAL A 68 -15.77 3.70 -0.49
CA VAL A 68 -15.42 2.35 -0.03
C VAL A 68 -14.21 2.43 0.90
N TYR A 69 -14.35 1.95 2.11
CA TYR A 69 -13.28 1.96 3.10
C TYR A 69 -12.41 0.70 2.98
N ILE A 70 -11.10 0.87 3.11
CA ILE A 70 -10.14 -0.25 3.05
C ILE A 70 -10.42 -1.28 4.15
N ASP A 71 -10.80 -0.86 5.34
CA ASP A 71 -11.10 -1.76 6.45
C ASP A 71 -12.31 -2.66 6.17
N ASP A 72 -13.29 -2.18 5.41
CA ASP A 72 -14.41 -3.02 4.97
C ASP A 72 -13.97 -4.04 3.91
N LEU A 73 -13.09 -3.63 3.01
CA LEU A 73 -12.51 -4.54 2.02
C LEU A 73 -11.67 -5.64 2.66
N LYS A 74 -10.87 -5.31 3.69
CA LYS A 74 -10.02 -6.26 4.42
C LYS A 74 -10.79 -7.38 5.12
N LYS A 75 -12.09 -7.22 5.36
CA LYS A 75 -12.96 -8.28 5.89
C LYS A 75 -13.11 -9.45 4.91
N ASN A 76 -13.00 -9.20 3.60
CA ASN A 76 -13.25 -10.18 2.53
C ASN A 76 -12.05 -10.44 1.62
N PHE A 77 -11.08 -9.52 1.58
CA PHE A 77 -9.92 -9.56 0.70
C PHE A 77 -8.63 -9.33 1.47
N LYS A 78 -7.55 -10.00 1.05
CA LYS A 78 -6.21 -9.77 1.59
C LYS A 78 -5.61 -8.47 1.04
N GLY A 79 -4.71 -7.84 1.80
CA GLY A 79 -4.06 -6.60 1.38
C GLY A 79 -3.42 -6.66 -0.01
N ASN A 80 -2.72 -7.76 -0.34
CA ASN A 80 -2.10 -7.93 -1.65
C ASN A 80 -3.13 -8.13 -2.78
N GLU A 81 -4.31 -8.65 -2.51
CA GLU A 81 -5.40 -8.78 -3.47
C GLU A 81 -5.98 -7.40 -3.81
N ILE A 82 -6.21 -6.57 -2.77
CA ILE A 82 -6.66 -5.17 -2.91
C ILE A 82 -5.58 -4.35 -3.65
N ARG A 83 -4.31 -4.51 -3.27
CA ARG A 83 -3.19 -3.83 -3.91
C ARG A 83 -3.09 -4.18 -5.40
N LEU A 84 -3.26 -5.46 -5.76
CA LEU A 84 -3.25 -5.89 -7.15
C LEU A 84 -4.41 -5.27 -7.94
N ALA A 85 -5.61 -5.14 -7.35
CA ALA A 85 -6.75 -4.47 -7.97
C ALA A 85 -6.42 -3.00 -8.29
N LEU A 86 -5.83 -2.27 -7.36
CA LEU A 86 -5.40 -0.88 -7.58
C LEU A 86 -4.33 -0.76 -8.67
N LEU A 87 -3.42 -1.72 -8.77
CA LEU A 87 -2.30 -1.72 -9.72
C LEU A 87 -2.65 -2.36 -11.07
N SER A 88 -3.87 -2.91 -11.22
CA SER A 88 -4.33 -3.51 -12.47
C SER A 88 -4.61 -2.49 -13.59
N THR A 89 -4.77 -1.22 -13.23
CA THR A 89 -4.93 -0.08 -14.13
C THR A 89 -3.71 0.83 -14.03
N HIS A 90 -3.30 1.40 -15.16
CA HIS A 90 -2.20 2.36 -15.19
C HIS A 90 -2.54 3.57 -14.32
N TYR A 91 -1.61 4.03 -13.48
CA TYR A 91 -1.88 5.07 -12.48
C TYR A 91 -2.45 6.38 -13.07
N ARG A 92 -2.16 6.72 -14.34
CA ARG A 92 -2.70 7.89 -15.02
C ARG A 92 -4.16 7.73 -15.46
N GLN A 93 -4.69 6.51 -15.46
CA GLN A 93 -6.04 6.20 -15.93
C GLN A 93 -7.01 6.07 -14.74
N PRO A 94 -8.28 6.41 -14.93
CA PRO A 94 -9.30 6.11 -13.95
C PRO A 94 -9.45 4.61 -13.73
N ILE A 95 -9.58 4.19 -12.47
CA ILE A 95 -9.81 2.79 -12.12
C ILE A 95 -11.32 2.55 -12.03
N PRO A 96 -11.91 1.67 -12.87
CA PRO A 96 -13.30 1.25 -12.73
C PRO A 96 -13.43 0.30 -11.53
N TRP A 97 -13.59 0.87 -10.34
CA TRP A 97 -13.63 0.12 -9.11
C TRP A 97 -14.93 -0.68 -8.99
N SER A 98 -14.81 -1.98 -8.80
CA SER A 98 -15.96 -2.87 -8.64
C SER A 98 -15.59 -4.11 -7.81
N LEU A 99 -16.58 -4.79 -7.28
CA LEU A 99 -16.38 -6.09 -6.62
C LEU A 99 -15.83 -7.14 -7.60
N GLU A 100 -16.23 -7.07 -8.86
CA GLU A 100 -15.72 -7.97 -9.90
C GLU A 100 -14.22 -7.78 -10.13
N LEU A 101 -13.72 -6.53 -10.16
CA LEU A 101 -12.29 -6.24 -10.26
C LEU A 101 -11.52 -6.84 -9.08
N LEU A 102 -12.06 -6.75 -7.87
CA LEU A 102 -11.46 -7.34 -6.66
C LEU A 102 -11.40 -8.86 -6.74
N GLU A 103 -12.48 -9.53 -7.15
CA GLU A 103 -12.50 -10.99 -7.30
C GLU A 103 -11.58 -11.47 -8.42
N GLN A 104 -11.50 -10.76 -9.55
CA GLN A 104 -10.54 -11.03 -10.60
C GLN A 104 -9.10 -10.90 -10.11
N SER A 105 -8.78 -9.82 -9.40
CA SER A 105 -7.47 -9.56 -8.83
C SER A 105 -7.07 -10.61 -7.79
N LYS A 106 -7.99 -11.04 -6.95
CA LYS A 106 -7.82 -12.14 -6.00
C LYS A 106 -7.47 -13.45 -6.73
N ASN A 107 -8.20 -13.80 -7.79
CA ASN A 107 -7.95 -15.01 -8.58
C ASN A 107 -6.56 -14.95 -9.25
N ILE A 108 -6.18 -13.81 -9.82
CA ILE A 108 -4.86 -13.57 -10.39
C ILE A 108 -3.78 -13.73 -9.33
N TYR A 109 -3.92 -13.03 -8.19
CA TYR A 109 -2.94 -13.08 -7.12
C TYR A 109 -2.76 -14.50 -6.56
N GLN A 110 -3.83 -15.23 -6.34
CA GLN A 110 -3.78 -16.60 -5.84
C GLN A 110 -3.07 -17.55 -6.83
N LYS A 111 -3.29 -17.35 -8.14
CA LYS A 111 -2.58 -18.13 -9.18
C LYS A 111 -1.09 -17.82 -9.16
N LEU A 112 -0.70 -16.53 -9.13
CA LEU A 112 0.69 -16.11 -9.07
C LEU A 112 1.38 -16.58 -7.78
N ASN A 113 0.74 -16.40 -6.62
CA ASN A 113 1.29 -16.78 -5.33
C ASN A 113 1.51 -18.29 -5.20
N ARG A 114 0.70 -19.10 -5.87
CA ARG A 114 0.92 -20.57 -5.92
C ARG A 114 2.22 -20.92 -6.61
N GLU A 115 2.58 -20.18 -7.68
CA GLU A 115 3.86 -20.35 -8.37
C GLU A 115 5.02 -19.78 -7.54
N PHE A 116 4.86 -18.59 -6.96
CA PHE A 116 5.88 -17.91 -6.15
C PHE A 116 6.36 -18.76 -4.97
N LYS A 117 5.50 -19.57 -4.37
CA LYS A 117 5.84 -20.48 -3.27
C LYS A 117 6.85 -21.56 -3.63
N LYS A 118 7.08 -21.82 -4.92
CA LYS A 118 8.10 -22.78 -5.38
C LYS A 118 9.52 -22.21 -5.31
N TYR A 119 9.65 -20.88 -5.17
CA TYR A 119 10.91 -20.16 -5.15
C TYR A 119 11.19 -19.65 -3.74
N ASN A 120 12.43 -19.85 -3.28
CA ASN A 120 12.87 -19.38 -1.96
C ASN A 120 13.92 -18.28 -2.14
N PHE A 121 13.51 -17.04 -1.98
CA PHE A 121 14.39 -15.89 -2.08
C PHE A 121 14.99 -15.57 -0.70
N LYS A 122 16.32 -15.49 -0.62
CA LYS A 122 17.02 -14.94 0.58
C LYS A 122 16.80 -13.43 0.69
N GLU A 123 16.72 -12.77 -0.44
CA GLU A 123 16.50 -11.33 -0.58
C GLU A 123 15.76 -11.07 -1.90
N LEU A 124 14.75 -10.20 -1.86
CA LEU A 124 14.08 -9.76 -3.07
C LEU A 124 14.90 -8.64 -3.73
N LYS A 125 15.06 -8.71 -5.06
CA LYS A 125 15.81 -7.72 -5.84
C LYS A 125 15.00 -7.24 -7.03
N PHE A 126 15.22 -5.97 -7.39
CA PHE A 126 14.67 -5.39 -8.60
C PHE A 126 15.63 -5.63 -9.77
N TYR A 127 15.23 -6.46 -10.72
CA TYR A 127 15.98 -6.74 -11.94
C TYR A 127 15.44 -5.87 -13.08
N LYS A 128 16.15 -4.78 -13.38
CA LYS A 128 15.73 -3.78 -14.38
C LYS A 128 15.58 -4.34 -15.80
N ASP A 129 16.38 -5.36 -16.14
CA ASP A 129 16.39 -5.97 -17.47
C ASP A 129 15.38 -7.11 -17.64
N SER A 130 14.74 -7.54 -16.54
CA SER A 130 13.64 -8.50 -16.59
C SER A 130 12.43 -7.92 -17.32
N LYS A 131 11.53 -8.76 -17.81
CA LYS A 131 10.32 -8.32 -18.53
C LYS A 131 9.40 -7.48 -17.65
N VAL A 132 9.25 -7.90 -16.38
CA VAL A 132 8.51 -7.15 -15.36
C VAL A 132 9.22 -5.83 -15.03
N GLY A 133 10.55 -5.85 -14.88
CA GLY A 133 11.34 -4.65 -14.61
C GLY A 133 11.24 -3.61 -15.74
N LYS A 134 11.36 -4.03 -16.98
CA LYS A 134 11.20 -3.15 -18.16
C LYS A 134 9.81 -2.52 -18.21
N ALA A 135 8.75 -3.30 -17.92
CA ALA A 135 7.39 -2.78 -17.87
C ALA A 135 7.22 -1.72 -16.78
N LEU A 136 7.84 -1.93 -15.60
CA LEU A 136 7.78 -0.98 -14.49
C LEU A 136 8.62 0.28 -14.73
N LEU A 137 9.71 0.18 -15.50
CA LEU A 137 10.52 1.33 -15.88
C LEU A 137 9.91 2.14 -17.04
N ASP A 138 8.88 1.62 -17.70
CA ASP A 138 8.09 2.33 -18.70
C ASP A 138 6.88 3.02 -18.05
N ASP A 139 7.12 4.17 -17.47
CA ASP A 139 6.11 5.02 -16.79
C ASP A 139 5.27 4.24 -15.76
N LEU A 140 5.88 3.37 -14.97
CA LEU A 140 5.23 2.54 -13.95
C LEU A 140 4.05 1.72 -14.53
N ASN A 141 4.25 1.09 -15.68
CA ASN A 141 3.22 0.32 -16.39
C ASN A 141 2.89 -1.00 -15.65
N THR A 142 2.24 -0.86 -14.51
CA THR A 142 1.85 -1.99 -13.65
C THR A 142 0.91 -2.98 -14.33
N PRO A 143 -0.06 -2.56 -15.19
CA PRO A 143 -0.88 -3.50 -15.95
C PRO A 143 -0.05 -4.41 -16.87
N LEU A 144 0.96 -3.83 -17.53
CA LEU A 144 1.88 -4.61 -18.36
C LEU A 144 2.71 -5.58 -17.53
N ALA A 145 3.24 -5.11 -16.40
CA ALA A 145 4.01 -5.95 -15.47
C ALA A 145 3.20 -7.15 -14.97
N ILE A 146 1.94 -6.93 -14.59
CA ILE A 146 1.02 -8.00 -14.16
C ILE A 146 0.76 -9.00 -15.29
N ARG A 147 0.50 -8.50 -16.50
CA ARG A 147 0.27 -9.34 -17.68
C ARG A 147 1.50 -10.17 -18.05
N GLU A 148 2.69 -9.56 -18.05
CA GLU A 148 3.94 -10.28 -18.31
C GLU A 148 4.19 -11.36 -17.24
N MET A 149 3.93 -11.06 -15.97
CA MET A 149 4.07 -12.06 -14.89
C MET A 149 3.13 -13.25 -15.09
N GLN A 150 1.86 -12.98 -15.44
CA GLN A 150 0.89 -14.06 -15.74
C GLN A 150 1.33 -14.91 -16.93
N ARG A 151 1.86 -14.27 -18.00
CA ARG A 151 2.36 -14.95 -19.19
C ARG A 151 3.55 -15.86 -18.85
N LEU A 152 4.54 -15.33 -18.12
CA LEU A 152 5.75 -16.05 -17.70
C LEU A 152 5.42 -17.28 -16.85
N VAL A 153 4.53 -17.12 -15.87
CA VAL A 153 4.05 -18.25 -15.05
C VAL A 153 3.36 -19.32 -15.90
N SER A 154 2.65 -18.91 -16.94
CA SER A 154 1.93 -19.87 -17.82
C SER A 154 2.85 -20.57 -18.82
N SER A 155 3.96 -19.96 -19.22
CA SER A 155 4.91 -20.51 -20.19
C SER A 155 6.09 -21.26 -19.58
N ASN A 156 6.25 -21.23 -18.25
CA ASN A 156 7.39 -21.77 -17.54
C ASN A 156 8.75 -21.32 -18.11
N ASP A 157 8.86 -20.00 -18.32
CA ASP A 157 10.01 -19.32 -18.96
C ASP A 157 11.27 -19.43 -18.07
N SER A 158 12.46 -19.50 -18.70
CA SER A 158 13.76 -19.62 -18.00
C SER A 158 14.06 -18.42 -17.08
N ASP A 159 13.54 -17.24 -17.41
CA ASP A 159 13.81 -16.01 -16.69
C ASP A 159 12.80 -15.74 -15.55
N LEU A 160 12.01 -16.77 -15.19
CA LEU A 160 10.89 -16.62 -14.26
C LEU A 160 11.34 -16.16 -12.87
N GLU A 161 12.48 -16.63 -12.35
CA GLU A 161 12.97 -16.30 -11.01
C GLU A 161 13.25 -14.80 -10.83
N GLU A 162 13.96 -14.16 -11.77
CA GLU A 162 14.24 -12.72 -11.73
C GLU A 162 12.98 -11.88 -11.83
N ASN A 163 12.04 -12.32 -12.67
CA ASN A 163 10.74 -11.67 -12.83
C ASN A 163 9.87 -11.79 -11.57
N ILE A 164 9.87 -12.96 -10.90
CA ILE A 164 9.18 -13.14 -9.61
C ILE A 164 9.81 -12.25 -8.54
N SER A 165 11.15 -12.22 -8.43
CA SER A 165 11.83 -11.38 -7.46
C SER A 165 11.48 -9.90 -7.65
N THR A 166 11.52 -9.40 -8.91
CA THR A 166 11.15 -8.04 -9.25
C THR A 166 9.68 -7.75 -8.93
N PHE A 167 8.78 -8.66 -9.30
CA PHE A 167 7.36 -8.53 -9.03
C PHE A 167 7.08 -8.46 -7.54
N LYS A 168 7.59 -9.40 -6.76
CA LYS A 168 7.42 -9.42 -5.30
C LYS A 168 8.02 -8.19 -4.64
N TYR A 169 9.19 -7.74 -5.06
CA TYR A 169 9.86 -6.52 -4.55
C TYR A 169 8.94 -5.29 -4.63
N VAL A 170 8.19 -5.14 -5.73
CA VAL A 170 7.32 -3.98 -5.95
C VAL A 170 5.90 -4.19 -5.41
N PHE A 171 5.32 -5.37 -5.63
CA PHE A 171 3.91 -5.64 -5.34
C PHE A 171 3.66 -6.16 -3.92
N GLU A 172 4.64 -6.80 -3.29
CA GLU A 172 4.49 -7.34 -1.92
C GLU A 172 5.29 -6.55 -0.88
N GLY A 173 6.18 -5.65 -1.32
CA GLY A 173 7.10 -4.91 -0.47
C GLY A 173 8.32 -5.73 -0.05
N SER A 174 9.34 -5.07 0.53
CA SER A 174 10.50 -5.75 1.09
C SER A 174 10.10 -6.47 2.38
N ASP A 175 10.73 -7.62 2.66
CA ASP A 175 10.54 -8.36 3.91
C ASP A 175 10.84 -7.53 5.18
N GLN A 176 11.47 -6.36 5.03
CA GLN A 176 11.68 -5.42 6.14
C GLN A 176 10.36 -4.87 6.68
N ASP A 177 9.36 -4.60 5.84
CA ASP A 177 8.03 -4.16 6.29
C ASP A 177 7.28 -5.29 7.00
N LEU A 178 7.42 -6.53 6.50
CA LEU A 178 6.86 -7.71 7.16
C LEU A 178 7.58 -8.03 8.48
N SER A 179 8.86 -7.66 8.64
CA SER A 179 9.61 -7.88 9.88
C SER A 179 9.25 -6.87 10.97
N ILE A 180 8.88 -5.65 10.60
CA ILE A 180 8.39 -4.64 11.53
C ILE A 180 7.01 -5.04 12.03
N ASP A 181 6.10 -5.41 11.14
CA ASP A 181 4.77 -5.92 11.50
C ASP A 181 4.85 -7.20 12.36
N LYS A 182 5.74 -8.13 12.02
CA LYS A 182 5.93 -9.34 12.83
C LYS A 182 6.52 -9.05 14.21
N LYS A 183 7.48 -8.14 14.31
CA LYS A 183 8.04 -7.74 15.62
C LYS A 183 7.00 -7.04 16.48
N LEU A 184 6.25 -6.10 15.89
CA LEU A 184 5.17 -5.40 16.57
C LEU A 184 4.07 -6.37 16.98
N SER A 185 3.64 -7.26 16.08
CA SER A 185 2.65 -8.30 16.36
C SER A 185 3.09 -9.22 17.49
N ASN A 186 4.34 -9.70 17.48
CA ASN A 186 4.89 -10.56 18.52
C ASN A 186 4.99 -9.81 19.89
N GLU A 187 5.31 -8.51 19.87
CA GLU A 187 5.33 -7.69 21.09
C GLU A 187 3.92 -7.49 21.65
N ILE A 188 2.94 -7.21 20.78
CA ILE A 188 1.53 -7.09 21.17
C ILE A 188 1.02 -8.42 21.76
N GLU A 189 1.25 -9.53 21.10
CA GLU A 189 0.83 -10.86 21.56
C GLU A 189 1.44 -11.19 22.93
N LYS A 190 2.73 -10.88 23.12
CA LYS A 190 3.40 -11.06 24.42
C LYS A 190 2.78 -10.20 25.51
N LEU A 191 2.49 -8.94 25.24
CA LEU A 191 1.80 -8.05 26.19
C LEU A 191 0.40 -8.54 26.54
N ILE A 192 -0.34 -9.06 25.55
CA ILE A 192 -1.67 -9.66 25.77
C ILE A 192 -1.56 -10.91 26.66
N GLU A 193 -0.58 -11.75 26.42
CA GLU A 193 -0.33 -12.94 27.27
C GLU A 193 0.03 -12.56 28.70
N GLU A 194 0.92 -11.58 28.88
CA GLU A 194 1.28 -11.03 30.20
C GLU A 194 0.06 -10.44 30.92
N ARG A 195 -0.81 -9.70 30.21
CA ARG A 195 -2.06 -9.16 30.77
C ARG A 195 -3.01 -10.28 31.19
N ASN A 196 -3.19 -11.30 30.36
CA ASN A 196 -4.08 -12.41 30.69
C ASN A 196 -3.58 -13.21 31.88
N ASN A 197 -2.28 -13.42 32.00
CA ASN A 197 -1.65 -14.04 33.17
C ASN A 197 -1.83 -13.21 34.43
N ALA A 198 -1.69 -11.89 34.35
CA ALA A 198 -1.94 -10.98 35.49
C ALA A 198 -3.40 -11.07 35.96
N ARG A 199 -4.38 -11.08 35.03
CA ARG A 199 -5.81 -11.25 35.36
C ARG A 199 -6.11 -12.61 36.00
N ASN A 200 -5.52 -13.68 35.51
CA ASN A 200 -5.68 -15.01 36.09
C ASN A 200 -5.12 -15.12 37.52
N ASN A 201 -4.11 -14.31 37.83
CA ASN A 201 -3.52 -14.20 39.17
C ASN A 201 -4.19 -13.13 40.03
N ASN A 202 -5.31 -12.52 39.58
CA ASN A 202 -6.02 -11.42 40.25
C ASN A 202 -5.18 -10.14 40.46
N ASP A 203 -4.10 -9.97 39.66
CA ASP A 203 -3.25 -8.77 39.67
C ASP A 203 -3.82 -7.76 38.64
N TYR A 204 -4.92 -7.13 39.04
CA TYR A 204 -5.64 -6.18 38.15
C TYR A 204 -4.84 -4.92 37.90
N GLU A 205 -4.02 -4.46 38.89
CA GLU A 205 -3.18 -3.26 38.70
C GLU A 205 -2.17 -3.45 37.56
N LYS A 206 -1.52 -4.61 37.52
CA LYS A 206 -0.60 -4.96 36.42
C LYS A 206 -1.33 -5.12 35.10
N ALA A 207 -2.51 -5.71 35.07
CA ALA A 207 -3.32 -5.89 33.88
C ALA A 207 -3.75 -4.55 33.26
N ASP A 208 -4.13 -3.57 34.09
CA ASP A 208 -4.50 -2.23 33.61
C ASP A 208 -3.29 -1.46 33.08
N LYS A 209 -2.13 -1.51 33.73
CA LYS A 209 -0.90 -0.90 33.21
C LYS A 209 -0.53 -1.45 31.82
N ILE A 210 -0.73 -2.75 31.60
CA ILE A 210 -0.46 -3.35 30.28
C ILE A 210 -1.49 -2.89 29.25
N ARG A 211 -2.75 -2.74 29.64
CA ARG A 211 -3.81 -2.21 28.77
C ARG A 211 -3.51 -0.77 28.33
N ASP A 212 -3.07 0.07 29.28
CA ASP A 212 -2.69 1.45 28.98
C ASP A 212 -1.51 1.49 28.01
N LYS A 213 -0.49 0.65 28.23
CA LYS A 213 0.64 0.51 27.30
C LYS A 213 0.20 0.09 25.89
N LEU A 214 -0.71 -0.86 25.77
CA LEU A 214 -1.28 -1.27 24.48
C LEU A 214 -2.05 -0.12 23.82
N SER A 215 -2.78 0.67 24.59
CA SER A 215 -3.49 1.86 24.12
C SER A 215 -2.53 2.95 23.63
N GLU A 216 -1.41 3.18 24.30
CA GLU A 216 -0.33 4.09 23.87
C GLU A 216 0.31 3.64 22.54
N MET A 217 0.31 2.33 22.27
CA MET A 217 0.75 1.75 21.01
C MET A 217 -0.34 1.78 19.91
N ASN A 218 -1.46 2.48 20.13
CA ASN A 218 -2.65 2.50 19.25
C ASN A 218 -3.26 1.12 19.04
N VAL A 219 -3.15 0.23 20.02
CA VAL A 219 -3.73 -1.12 19.98
C VAL A 219 -4.97 -1.18 20.83
N LYS A 220 -6.10 -1.50 20.22
CA LYS A 220 -7.35 -1.77 20.92
C LYS A 220 -7.52 -3.26 21.13
N ILE A 221 -7.84 -3.65 22.35
CA ILE A 221 -8.08 -5.05 22.72
C ILE A 221 -9.54 -5.28 23.09
N ASN A 222 -10.11 -6.40 22.64
CA ASN A 222 -11.46 -6.85 22.94
C ASN A 222 -11.42 -8.28 23.47
N ASP A 223 -12.02 -8.50 24.65
CA ASP A 223 -12.14 -9.86 25.23
C ASP A 223 -13.45 -10.50 24.74
N VAL A 224 -13.35 -11.52 23.90
CA VAL A 224 -14.50 -12.25 23.30
C VAL A 224 -14.36 -13.73 23.60
N ASN A 225 -15.36 -14.31 24.28
CA ASN A 225 -15.43 -15.76 24.56
C ASN A 225 -14.14 -16.34 25.21
N GLY A 226 -13.50 -15.60 26.12
CA GLY A 226 -12.28 -16.04 26.82
C GLY A 226 -11.00 -15.90 26.00
N LYS A 227 -11.06 -15.31 24.82
CA LYS A 227 -9.88 -14.93 24.01
C LYS A 227 -9.81 -13.40 23.90
N THR A 228 -8.60 -12.86 23.92
CA THR A 228 -8.36 -11.45 23.66
C THR A 228 -8.04 -11.27 22.19
N GLU A 229 -8.92 -10.57 21.47
CA GLU A 229 -8.69 -10.11 20.09
C GLU A 229 -8.13 -8.68 20.14
N TRP A 230 -7.33 -8.32 19.17
CA TRP A 230 -6.72 -7.00 19.08
C TRP A 230 -6.74 -6.44 17.68
N GLU A 231 -6.77 -5.12 17.57
CA GLU A 231 -6.69 -4.35 16.34
C GLU A 231 -5.81 -3.11 16.56
N ILE A 232 -5.05 -2.70 15.54
CA ILE A 232 -4.31 -1.43 15.53
C ILE A 232 -5.27 -0.35 15.02
N LEU A 233 -5.40 0.77 15.77
CA LEU A 233 -6.29 1.88 15.46
C LEU A 233 -5.74 2.80 14.36
#